data_97df07803e0b0e2cd8523b8be21aaf67
#
_entry.id   97df07803e0b0e2cd8523b8be21aaf67
#
_cell.length_a   1.000
_cell.length_b   1.000
_cell.length_c   1.000
_cell.angle_alpha   90.00
_cell.angle_beta   90.00
_cell.angle_gamma   90.00
#
_symmetry.space_group_name_H-M   'P 1'
#
loop_
_entity.id
_entity.type
_entity.pdbx_description
1 polymer ?
#
loop_
_entity_poly.entity_id
_entity_poly.type
_entity_poly.pdbx_seq_one_letter_code
_entity_poly.pdbx_strand_id
1 'polypeptide(L)'
;MIIDIEELDASQLPLEVAITSITMAELSAGPHATDDPDERSRRMDRLQRAEAAFDPLPFDINAARAYGRVFAAVATSGRKARGQRAVDLLIAAAALSVGLPLFTRNREDFHALEDLLEIVVV
;
A
#
# COMPACT_ATOMS: atom_id res chain seq x y z
N MET A 1 -10.67 -5.25 0.55
CA MET A 1 -9.59 -5.14 -0.43
C MET A 1 -8.64 -4.02 -0.05
N ILE A 2 -7.35 -4.28 -0.07
CA ILE A 2 -6.33 -3.28 0.23
C ILE A 2 -5.91 -2.62 -1.07
N ILE A 3 -5.80 -1.30 -1.05
CA ILE A 3 -5.41 -0.53 -2.21
C ILE A 3 -4.11 0.22 -1.96
N ASP A 4 -3.23 0.20 -2.97
CA ASP A 4 -2.05 1.04 -3.04
C ASP A 4 -2.48 2.32 -3.75
N ILE A 5 -2.66 3.39 -2.96
CA ILE A 5 -3.25 4.62 -3.48
C ILE A 5 -2.20 5.50 -4.13
N GLU A 6 -2.13 5.43 -5.44
CA GLU A 6 -1.60 6.50 -6.28
C GLU A 6 -2.76 6.91 -7.18
N GLU A 7 -2.98 8.11 -7.45
CA GLU A 7 -3.90 8.74 -8.44
C GLU A 7 -4.95 7.82 -9.10
N LEU A 8 -5.66 7.01 -8.32
CA LEU A 8 -6.69 6.12 -8.86
C LEU A 8 -8.00 6.87 -9.08
N ASP A 9 -8.63 6.59 -10.22
CA ASP A 9 -9.98 7.04 -10.49
C ASP A 9 -10.95 6.28 -9.59
N ALA A 10 -11.73 6.99 -8.81
CA ALA A 10 -12.70 6.40 -7.89
C ALA A 10 -13.71 5.47 -8.59
N SER A 11 -14.02 5.72 -9.87
CA SER A 11 -14.92 4.88 -10.66
C SER A 11 -14.36 3.49 -10.94
N GLN A 12 -13.05 3.30 -10.82
CA GLN A 12 -12.37 2.03 -11.05
C GLN A 12 -12.21 1.18 -9.79
N LEU A 13 -12.60 1.73 -8.64
CA LEU A 13 -12.45 1.04 -7.36
C LEU A 13 -13.66 0.15 -7.06
N PRO A 14 -13.43 -1.02 -6.43
CA PRO A 14 -14.54 -1.84 -5.97
C PRO A 14 -15.31 -1.14 -4.84
N LEU A 15 -16.52 -1.62 -4.55
CA LEU A 15 -17.38 -1.06 -3.51
C LEU A 15 -16.76 -1.17 -2.10
N GLU A 16 -16.00 -2.24 -1.87
CA GLU A 16 -15.31 -2.46 -0.60
C GLU A 16 -13.81 -2.30 -0.77
N VAL A 17 -13.30 -1.18 -0.29
CA VAL A 17 -11.87 -0.85 -0.37
C VAL A 17 -11.37 -0.48 1.01
N ALA A 18 -10.19 -0.98 1.37
CA ALA A 18 -9.49 -0.59 2.57
C ALA A 18 -8.08 -0.09 2.22
N ILE A 19 -7.54 0.77 3.06
CA ILE A 19 -6.14 1.17 2.99
C ILE A 19 -5.45 0.78 4.28
N THR A 20 -4.13 0.67 4.24
CA THR A 20 -3.35 0.36 5.43
C THR A 20 -2.91 1.64 6.13
N SER A 21 -2.54 1.52 7.41
CA SER A 21 -1.91 2.62 8.15
C SER A 21 -0.57 3.03 7.52
N ILE A 22 0.11 2.11 6.83
CA ILE A 22 1.34 2.42 6.09
C ILE A 22 1.03 3.37 4.92
N THR A 23 -0.01 3.10 4.15
CA THR A 23 -0.46 3.99 3.07
C THR A 23 -0.85 5.35 3.63
N MET A 24 -1.54 5.39 4.76
CA MET A 24 -1.90 6.66 5.40
C MET A 24 -0.65 7.44 5.83
N ALA A 25 0.39 6.75 6.31
CA ALA A 25 1.66 7.38 6.65
C ALA A 25 2.34 7.99 5.41
N GLU A 26 2.32 7.29 4.29
CA GLU A 26 2.84 7.83 3.02
C GLU A 26 2.07 9.08 2.58
N LEU A 27 0.74 9.04 2.67
CA LEU A 27 -0.10 10.19 2.33
C LEU A 27 0.19 11.38 3.25
N SER A 28 0.42 11.12 4.53
CA SER A 28 0.75 12.16 5.52
C SER A 28 2.11 12.80 5.26
N ALA A 29 3.07 12.03 4.77
CA ALA A 29 4.40 12.54 4.43
C ALA A 29 4.39 13.35 3.13
N GLY A 30 3.47 13.05 2.21
CA GLY A 30 3.46 13.62 0.87
C GLY A 30 3.52 15.15 0.81
N PRO A 31 2.68 15.91 1.57
CA PRO A 31 2.74 17.37 1.54
C PRO A 31 4.11 17.95 1.97
N HIS A 32 4.83 17.24 2.82
CA HIS A 32 6.14 17.67 3.33
C HIS A 32 7.30 17.27 2.42
N ALA A 33 7.03 16.47 1.39
CA ALA A 33 8.04 15.95 0.46
C ALA A 33 8.19 16.80 -0.81
N THR A 34 7.50 17.93 -0.88
CA THR A 34 7.57 18.83 -2.04
C THR A 34 7.71 20.28 -1.58
N ASP A 35 8.45 21.07 -2.36
CA ASP A 35 8.58 22.51 -2.15
C ASP A 35 7.61 23.32 -3.03
N ASP A 36 6.92 22.67 -3.95
CA ASP A 36 5.93 23.32 -4.83
C ASP A 36 4.61 23.52 -4.06
N PRO A 37 4.16 24.78 -3.88
CA PRO A 37 2.91 25.05 -3.15
C PRO A 37 1.66 24.40 -3.77
N ASP A 38 1.58 24.35 -5.09
CA ASP A 38 0.43 23.75 -5.78
C ASP A 38 0.40 22.24 -5.59
N GLU A 39 1.56 21.59 -5.67
CA GLU A 39 1.67 20.15 -5.43
C GLU A 39 1.39 19.82 -3.97
N ARG A 40 1.85 20.66 -3.04
CA ARG A 40 1.55 20.50 -1.62
C ARG A 40 0.06 20.54 -1.35
N SER A 41 -0.65 21.49 -1.97
CA SER A 41 -2.10 21.60 -1.85
C SER A 41 -2.81 20.35 -2.36
N ARG A 42 -2.38 19.82 -3.51
CA ARG A 42 -2.97 18.59 -4.06
C ARG A 42 -2.76 17.40 -3.14
N ARG A 43 -1.56 17.26 -2.57
CA ARG A 43 -1.23 16.17 -1.65
C ARG A 43 -1.97 16.29 -0.33
N MET A 44 -2.15 17.51 0.18
CA MET A 44 -2.94 17.76 1.40
C MET A 44 -4.42 17.41 1.15
N ASP A 45 -4.96 17.78 0.01
CA ASP A 45 -6.34 17.46 -0.36
C ASP A 45 -6.54 15.94 -0.46
N ARG A 46 -5.58 15.22 -1.06
CA ARG A 46 -5.62 13.75 -1.14
C ARG A 46 -5.58 13.11 0.25
N LEU A 47 -4.73 13.60 1.13
CA LEU A 47 -4.65 13.13 2.52
C LEU A 47 -5.98 13.32 3.24
N GLN A 48 -6.57 14.51 3.14
CA GLN A 48 -7.84 14.82 3.81
C GLN A 48 -8.99 13.96 3.28
N ARG A 49 -9.02 13.69 1.98
CA ARG A 49 -10.04 12.80 1.40
C ARG A 49 -9.88 11.37 1.90
N ALA A 50 -8.65 10.89 2.00
CA ALA A 50 -8.38 9.54 2.53
C ALA A 50 -8.79 9.42 3.99
N GLU A 51 -8.45 10.42 4.81
CA GLU A 51 -8.85 10.45 6.22
C GLU A 51 -10.36 10.45 6.41
N ALA A 52 -11.09 11.12 5.50
CA ALA A 52 -12.56 11.18 5.56
C ALA A 52 -13.23 9.90 5.07
N ALA A 53 -12.60 9.17 4.13
CA ALA A 53 -13.20 8.04 3.46
C ALA A 53 -12.84 6.68 4.06
N PHE A 54 -11.71 6.57 4.75
CA PHE A 54 -11.16 5.28 5.18
C PHE A 54 -10.85 5.26 6.67
N ASP A 55 -11.04 4.09 7.27
CA ASP A 55 -10.51 3.73 8.58
C ASP A 55 -9.34 2.79 8.34
N PRO A 56 -8.09 3.28 8.45
CA PRO A 56 -6.94 2.49 8.01
C PRO A 56 -6.73 1.23 8.82
N LEU A 57 -6.40 0.14 8.14
CA LEU A 57 -6.03 -1.11 8.80
C LEU A 57 -4.70 -0.94 9.53
N PRO A 58 -4.63 -1.28 10.81
CA PRO A 58 -3.38 -1.14 11.56
C PRO A 58 -2.34 -2.17 11.13
N PHE A 59 -1.08 -1.80 11.24
CA PHE A 59 0.01 -2.76 11.11
C PHE A 59 0.25 -3.39 12.49
N ASP A 60 -0.50 -4.44 12.78
CA ASP A 60 -0.51 -5.12 14.09
C ASP A 60 0.49 -6.29 14.13
N ILE A 61 0.43 -7.09 15.20
CA ILE A 61 1.32 -8.25 15.37
C ILE A 61 1.12 -9.30 14.27
N ASN A 62 -0.11 -9.45 13.77
CA ASN A 62 -0.38 -10.40 12.70
C ASN A 62 0.24 -9.92 11.37
N ALA A 63 0.18 -8.63 11.10
CA ALA A 63 0.86 -8.03 9.95
C ALA A 63 2.39 -8.17 10.08
N ALA A 64 2.92 -7.98 11.28
CA ALA A 64 4.35 -8.15 11.52
C ALA A 64 4.81 -9.60 11.26
N ARG A 65 4.02 -10.58 11.66
CA ARG A 65 4.30 -11.99 11.36
C ARG A 65 4.18 -12.30 9.88
N ALA A 66 3.16 -11.76 9.22
CA ALA A 66 2.99 -11.91 7.77
C ALA A 66 4.17 -11.31 7.01
N TYR A 67 4.76 -10.24 7.52
CA TYR A 67 5.95 -9.62 6.91
C TYR A 67 7.11 -10.62 6.79
N GLY A 68 7.30 -11.50 7.75
CA GLY A 68 8.31 -12.55 7.67
C GLY A 68 8.16 -13.42 6.43
N ARG A 69 6.92 -13.82 6.10
CA ARG A 69 6.62 -14.61 4.89
C ARG A 69 6.85 -13.80 3.62
N VAL A 70 6.44 -12.55 3.63
CA VAL A 70 6.66 -11.62 2.50
C VAL A 70 8.14 -11.41 2.26
N PHE A 71 8.89 -11.14 3.30
CA PHE A 71 10.35 -10.96 3.22
C PHE A 71 11.04 -12.22 2.66
N ALA A 72 10.67 -13.41 3.15
CA ALA A 72 11.23 -14.66 2.67
C ALA A 72 10.97 -14.87 1.18
N ALA A 73 9.77 -14.56 0.68
CA ALA A 73 9.43 -14.69 -0.73
C ALA A 73 10.28 -13.76 -1.60
N VAL A 74 10.48 -12.53 -1.16
CA VAL A 74 11.31 -11.55 -1.87
C VAL A 74 12.78 -11.97 -1.86
N ALA A 75 13.30 -12.41 -0.72
CA ALA A 75 14.68 -12.88 -0.61
C ALA A 75 14.95 -14.07 -1.52
N THR A 76 14.00 -15.01 -1.62
CA THR A 76 14.09 -16.17 -2.52
C THR A 76 14.14 -15.74 -3.98
N SER A 77 13.46 -14.65 -4.34
CA SER A 77 13.47 -14.12 -5.71
C SER A 77 14.75 -13.39 -6.08
N GLY A 78 15.68 -13.17 -5.12
CA GLY A 78 16.92 -12.44 -5.32
C GLY A 78 16.75 -10.91 -5.26
N ARG A 79 15.56 -10.41 -4.98
CA ARG A 79 15.31 -8.98 -4.82
C ARG A 79 15.58 -8.52 -3.40
N LYS A 80 15.76 -7.21 -3.22
CA LYS A 80 16.07 -6.63 -1.91
C LYS A 80 14.96 -5.72 -1.44
N ALA A 81 14.64 -5.80 -0.14
CA ALA A 81 13.64 -4.95 0.50
C ALA A 81 14.25 -3.61 0.90
N ARG A 82 14.38 -2.68 -0.05
CA ARG A 82 14.98 -1.36 0.16
C ARG A 82 14.11 -0.23 -0.39
N GLY A 83 14.18 0.93 0.25
CA GLY A 83 13.50 2.13 -0.19
C GLY A 83 12.00 1.92 -0.30
N GLN A 84 11.40 2.38 -1.41
CA GLN A 84 9.97 2.25 -1.65
C GLN A 84 9.50 0.78 -1.63
N ARG A 85 10.36 -0.14 -2.06
CA ARG A 85 10.02 -1.57 -2.02
C ARG A 85 9.79 -2.05 -0.59
N ALA A 86 10.59 -1.59 0.38
CA ALA A 86 10.37 -1.96 1.78
C ALA A 86 8.99 -1.52 2.26
N VAL A 87 8.56 -0.33 1.89
CA VAL A 87 7.23 0.19 2.23
C VAL A 87 6.14 -0.65 1.57
N ASP A 88 6.28 -0.96 0.29
CA ASP A 88 5.34 -1.79 -0.46
C ASP A 88 5.17 -3.18 0.19
N LEU A 89 6.26 -3.75 0.69
CA LEU A 89 6.21 -5.04 1.38
C LEU A 89 5.46 -4.97 2.71
N LEU A 90 5.53 -3.86 3.42
CA LEU A 90 4.74 -3.65 4.63
C LEU A 90 3.24 -3.59 4.30
N ILE A 91 2.87 -2.92 3.22
CA ILE A 91 1.48 -2.88 2.75
C ILE A 91 1.00 -4.28 2.38
N ALA A 92 1.81 -5.01 1.63
CA ALA A 92 1.50 -6.39 1.24
C ALA A 92 1.34 -7.31 2.46
N ALA A 93 2.17 -7.15 3.48
CA ALA A 93 2.07 -7.92 4.72
C ALA A 93 0.76 -7.65 5.45
N ALA A 94 0.32 -6.40 5.50
CA ALA A 94 -0.97 -6.06 6.09
C ALA A 94 -2.12 -6.71 5.32
N ALA A 95 -2.09 -6.68 3.99
CA ALA A 95 -3.10 -7.33 3.15
C ALA A 95 -3.12 -8.85 3.39
N LEU A 96 -1.95 -9.48 3.42
CA LEU A 96 -1.82 -10.91 3.66
C LEU A 96 -2.38 -11.31 5.03
N SER A 97 -2.12 -10.50 6.06
CA SER A 97 -2.55 -10.79 7.43
C SER A 97 -4.07 -10.86 7.59
N VAL A 98 -4.81 -10.16 6.74
CA VAL A 98 -6.29 -10.15 6.78
C VAL A 98 -6.91 -10.92 5.62
N GLY A 99 -6.10 -11.54 4.78
CA GLY A 99 -6.57 -12.37 3.67
C GLY A 99 -7.26 -11.60 2.55
N LEU A 100 -6.87 -10.34 2.32
CA LEU A 100 -7.46 -9.50 1.29
C LEU A 100 -6.53 -9.36 0.08
N PRO A 101 -7.11 -9.27 -1.13
CA PRO A 101 -6.33 -8.94 -2.33
C PRO A 101 -5.71 -7.56 -2.24
N LEU A 102 -4.54 -7.40 -2.88
CA LEU A 102 -3.87 -6.11 -3.04
C LEU A 102 -4.14 -5.55 -4.42
N PHE A 103 -4.69 -4.34 -4.48
CA PHE A 103 -4.83 -3.58 -5.73
C PHE A 103 -3.63 -2.68 -5.93
N THR A 104 -3.01 -2.76 -7.10
CA THR A 104 -1.87 -1.92 -7.45
C THR A 104 -1.90 -1.59 -8.94
N ARG A 105 -1.26 -0.50 -9.31
CA ARG A 105 -1.00 -0.17 -10.71
C ARG A 105 0.21 -0.90 -11.27
N ASN A 106 1.10 -1.35 -10.40
CA ASN A 106 2.38 -1.93 -10.80
C ASN A 106 2.53 -3.35 -10.27
N ARG A 107 2.12 -4.33 -11.09
CA ARG A 107 2.23 -5.74 -10.75
C ARG A 107 3.67 -6.19 -10.52
N GLU A 108 4.62 -5.60 -11.24
CA GLU A 108 6.04 -5.95 -11.16
C GLU A 108 6.59 -5.80 -9.74
N ASP A 109 6.15 -4.77 -9.01
CA ASP A 109 6.62 -4.54 -7.64
C ASP A 109 6.23 -5.65 -6.68
N PHE A 110 5.22 -6.45 -7.03
CA PHE A 110 4.66 -7.49 -6.17
C PHE A 110 4.76 -8.89 -6.78
N HIS A 111 5.52 -9.04 -7.87
CA HIS A 111 5.61 -10.31 -8.60
C HIS A 111 6.02 -11.48 -7.71
N ALA A 112 7.00 -11.28 -6.81
CA ALA A 112 7.48 -12.31 -5.90
C ALA A 112 6.42 -12.78 -4.89
N LEU A 113 5.30 -12.07 -4.76
CA LEU A 113 4.27 -12.31 -3.75
C LEU A 113 3.02 -12.97 -4.32
N GLU A 114 2.99 -13.28 -5.62
CA GLU A 114 1.79 -13.80 -6.28
C GLU A 114 1.30 -15.14 -5.71
N ASP A 115 2.18 -15.92 -5.10
CA ASP A 115 1.83 -17.17 -4.44
C ASP A 115 1.25 -16.97 -3.02
N LEU A 116 1.44 -15.80 -2.42
CA LEU A 116 1.01 -15.50 -1.06
C LEU A 116 -0.32 -14.77 -1.00
N LEU A 117 -0.57 -13.87 -1.95
CA LEU A 117 -1.80 -13.08 -1.99
C LEU A 117 -2.17 -12.76 -3.43
N GLU A 118 -3.45 -12.45 -3.63
CA GLU A 118 -3.94 -12.04 -4.94
C GLU A 118 -3.51 -10.60 -5.23
N ILE A 119 -2.89 -10.39 -6.37
CA ILE A 119 -2.51 -9.07 -6.87
C ILE A 119 -3.45 -8.72 -8.01
N VAL A 120 -4.14 -7.60 -7.88
CA VAL A 120 -5.07 -7.10 -8.90
C VAL A 120 -4.53 -5.79 -9.46
N VAL A 121 -4.32 -5.75 -10.77
CA VAL A 121 -3.85 -4.55 -11.47
C VAL A 121 -5.05 -3.69 -11.86
N VAL A 122 -5.00 -2.43 -11.56
CA VAL A 122 -6.06 -1.46 -11.87
C VAL A 122 -5.65 -0.47 -12.96
#